data_b114169277165e5bf37c582ce07edb71
#
_entry.id   b114169277165e5bf37c582ce07edb71
#
_cell.length_a   1.000
_cell.length_b   1.000
_cell.length_c   1.000
_cell.angle_alpha   90.00
_cell.angle_beta   90.00
_cell.angle_gamma   90.00
#
_symmetry.space_group_name_H-M   'P 1'
#
loop_
_entity.id
_entity.type
_entity.pdbx_description
1 polymer ?
#
loop_
_entity_poly.entity_id
_entity_poly.type
_entity_poly.pdbx_seq_one_letter_code
_entity_poly.pdbx_strand_id
1 'polypeptide(L)'
;LIFNQFNLSEGSFLYLYSTDKKELLGAYTSQNNNKQNILGTDLIHHEEIIVELYEPNDEVGKSVLHISNVVHGYKDIDNALGLKVNESGACNMDVICSDGLPWENEIKSVVRILSGGTLCTGTLVNNTAQDGTPYILTAEHCNPQNMGNAVFRFNYDSPICGSQAVANSQAPSGSPQTINGSSFIASKQDSDFGLVELNSVPPISYDVFYAGWRNTGAVSSTAVCIHHPSGDVKKISFDDDPLQNSSQNGVSNNMWEVETWERSTTTEQGSSGSALWDQDHYIVGTLFGGSAACGNFLSDFYGKFSMSWTGNNAATPNQRLSNWLDPTNSGLTQLSGYSPGTPTLALDGTISNVNLSSEVFCSAYVPVEFTIKNNGSSNLTSAEIEILVDGVLKEQYQWTGSLSYNGIQAVSLANSLEVYSSGNHNMEVRIKSVNNQQDQNNANNSYSKSFSNYPGSSKLNLNLDLDCWGSEISWQITDDNNAVIWQVPENTYPDVQPSGTT
;
A
#
# COMPACT_ATOMS: atom_id res chain seq x y z
N LEU A 1 12.56 -4.01 24.91
CA LEU A 1 13.84 -3.27 24.93
C LEU A 1 14.00 -2.45 23.67
N ILE A 2 14.73 -1.33 23.76
CA ILE A 2 15.12 -0.53 22.60
C ILE A 2 16.65 -0.49 22.56
N PHE A 3 17.20 -0.96 21.44
CA PHE A 3 18.62 -0.85 21.13
C PHE A 3 18.81 0.35 20.19
N ASN A 4 19.64 1.31 20.58
CA ASN A 4 20.05 2.43 19.73
C ASN A 4 21.40 2.20 19.02
N GLN A 5 22.05 1.08 19.31
CA GLN A 5 23.10 0.48 18.51
C GLN A 5 22.79 -1.01 18.43
N PHE A 6 22.52 -1.49 17.26
CA PHE A 6 22.21 -2.88 16.97
C PHE A 6 22.86 -3.28 15.64
N ASN A 7 23.88 -4.10 15.72
CA ASN A 7 24.52 -4.70 14.55
C ASN A 7 25.09 -6.05 14.97
N LEU A 8 24.51 -7.13 14.48
CA LEU A 8 24.98 -8.48 14.71
C LEU A 8 25.92 -8.90 13.59
N SER A 9 27.05 -9.52 13.95
CA SER A 9 27.97 -10.14 12.99
C SER A 9 27.34 -11.38 12.36
N GLU A 10 27.90 -11.83 11.23
CA GLU A 10 27.37 -12.98 10.49
C GLU A 10 27.38 -14.24 11.33
N GLY A 11 26.30 -15.01 11.30
CA GLY A 11 26.14 -16.22 12.11
C GLY A 11 25.88 -16.00 13.60
N SER A 12 25.78 -14.74 14.06
CA SER A 12 25.43 -14.41 15.44
C SER A 12 23.94 -14.44 15.68
N PHE A 13 23.53 -14.76 16.90
CA PHE A 13 22.14 -14.83 17.33
C PHE A 13 21.93 -14.09 18.64
N LEU A 14 20.89 -13.26 18.71
CA LEU A 14 20.45 -12.63 19.94
C LEU A 14 19.07 -13.18 20.31
N TYR A 15 18.96 -13.62 21.57
CA TYR A 15 17.70 -14.07 22.16
C TYR A 15 17.36 -13.20 23.39
N LEU A 16 16.07 -12.98 23.59
CA LEU A 16 15.53 -12.39 24.81
C LEU A 16 14.48 -13.35 25.35
N TYR A 17 14.55 -13.69 26.63
CA TYR A 17 13.60 -14.61 27.22
C TYR A 17 13.36 -14.35 28.71
N SER A 18 12.17 -14.77 29.18
CA SER A 18 11.81 -14.74 30.59
C SER A 18 12.68 -15.71 31.40
N THR A 19 12.94 -15.42 32.68
CA THR A 19 13.74 -16.30 33.52
C THR A 19 13.15 -17.67 33.75
N ASP A 20 11.82 -17.80 33.64
CA ASP A 20 11.11 -19.08 33.65
C ASP A 20 11.06 -19.80 32.28
N LYS A 21 11.65 -19.18 31.23
CA LYS A 21 11.77 -19.68 29.85
C LYS A 21 10.47 -19.98 29.17
N LYS A 22 9.36 -19.36 29.56
CA LYS A 22 8.07 -19.53 28.91
C LYS A 22 7.88 -18.60 27.73
N GLU A 23 8.53 -17.43 27.75
CA GLU A 23 8.49 -16.47 26.68
C GLU A 23 9.88 -16.28 26.08
N LEU A 24 9.95 -16.30 24.76
CA LEU A 24 11.17 -16.18 23.97
C LEU A 24 10.92 -15.27 22.76
N LEU A 25 11.80 -14.28 22.59
CA LEU A 25 11.90 -13.45 21.38
C LEU A 25 13.23 -13.72 20.69
N GLY A 26 13.20 -13.73 19.37
CA GLY A 26 14.38 -14.04 18.55
C GLY A 26 14.24 -15.45 17.90
N ALA A 27 15.25 -15.99 17.26
CA ALA A 27 16.60 -15.40 17.15
C ALA A 27 16.58 -14.14 16.30
N TYR A 28 17.12 -13.04 16.81
CA TYR A 28 17.54 -11.93 15.96
C TYR A 28 18.90 -12.27 15.38
N THR A 29 19.14 -11.92 14.12
CA THR A 29 20.35 -12.27 13.34
C THR A 29 20.89 -11.04 12.61
N SER A 30 21.96 -11.19 11.84
CA SER A 30 22.46 -10.15 10.94
C SER A 30 21.39 -9.65 9.94
N GLN A 31 20.35 -10.43 9.66
CA GLN A 31 19.22 -10.02 8.83
C GLN A 31 18.32 -8.95 9.48
N ASN A 32 18.41 -8.77 10.79
CA ASN A 32 17.72 -7.71 11.52
C ASN A 32 18.53 -6.40 11.58
N ASN A 33 19.78 -6.41 11.08
CA ASN A 33 20.57 -5.19 10.94
C ASN A 33 19.89 -4.24 9.93
N ASN A 34 19.89 -2.96 10.24
CA ASN A 34 19.30 -1.93 9.37
C ASN A 34 20.20 -0.69 9.31
N LYS A 35 19.92 0.20 8.37
CA LYS A 35 20.71 1.43 8.14
C LYS A 35 20.76 2.37 9.34
N GLN A 36 19.76 2.33 10.22
CA GLN A 36 19.69 3.15 11.42
C GLN A 36 20.46 2.52 12.60
N ASN A 37 20.87 1.25 12.50
CA ASN A 37 21.46 0.46 13.57
C ASN A 37 20.64 0.44 14.86
N ILE A 38 19.32 0.37 14.75
CA ILE A 38 18.39 0.35 15.88
C ILE A 38 17.51 -0.90 15.84
N LEU A 39 17.09 -1.38 17.01
CA LEU A 39 16.12 -2.46 17.14
C LEU A 39 15.19 -2.17 18.32
N GLY A 40 13.86 -2.24 18.08
CA GLY A 40 12.86 -2.41 19.12
C GLY A 40 12.47 -3.88 19.21
N THR A 41 12.33 -4.43 20.41
CA THR A 41 11.85 -5.81 20.58
C THR A 41 10.38 -5.81 20.93
N ASP A 42 9.67 -6.88 20.62
CA ASP A 42 8.33 -7.13 21.17
C ASP A 42 8.41 -7.30 22.70
N LEU A 43 7.30 -7.54 23.32
CA LEU A 43 7.12 -7.52 24.76
C LEU A 43 7.37 -8.91 25.36
N ILE A 44 7.89 -8.93 26.58
CA ILE A 44 8.02 -10.11 27.43
C ILE A 44 7.31 -9.78 28.75
N HIS A 45 6.38 -10.64 29.16
CA HIS A 45 5.53 -10.45 30.35
C HIS A 45 6.22 -11.02 31.60
N HIS A 46 7.38 -10.50 31.92
CA HIS A 46 8.14 -10.98 33.07
C HIS A 46 8.93 -9.84 33.71
N GLU A 47 9.12 -9.89 35.02
CA GLU A 47 9.88 -8.87 35.77
C GLU A 47 11.38 -8.90 35.46
N GLU A 48 11.87 -10.04 35.00
CA GLU A 48 13.30 -10.25 34.70
C GLU A 48 13.43 -10.85 33.29
N ILE A 49 14.30 -10.27 32.46
CA ILE A 49 14.58 -10.69 31.10
C ILE A 49 16.07 -11.06 30.99
N ILE A 50 16.33 -12.22 30.40
CA ILE A 50 17.67 -12.62 30.00
C ILE A 50 17.88 -12.20 28.54
N VAL A 51 19.01 -11.51 28.30
CA VAL A 51 19.48 -11.16 26.96
C VAL A 51 20.71 -12.02 26.70
N GLU A 52 20.61 -12.94 25.74
CA GLU A 52 21.66 -13.89 25.40
C GLU A 52 22.17 -13.63 23.98
N LEU A 53 23.45 -13.28 23.86
CA LEU A 53 24.17 -13.14 22.61
C LEU A 53 25.05 -14.38 22.37
N TYR A 54 24.83 -15.04 21.25
CA TYR A 54 25.75 -16.04 20.71
C TYR A 54 26.54 -15.46 19.55
N GLU A 55 27.85 -15.63 19.57
CA GLU A 55 28.73 -15.28 18.45
C GLU A 55 29.58 -16.51 18.06
N PRO A 56 29.77 -16.83 16.77
CA PRO A 56 30.74 -17.82 16.31
C PRO A 56 32.15 -17.43 16.74
N ASN A 57 33.05 -18.42 16.92
CA ASN A 57 34.41 -18.19 17.43
C ASN A 57 35.23 -17.16 16.60
N ASP A 58 35.02 -17.09 15.32
CA ASP A 58 35.65 -16.16 14.37
C ASP A 58 34.98 -14.78 14.30
N GLU A 59 33.83 -14.65 14.94
CA GLU A 59 33.04 -13.42 14.99
C GLU A 59 32.98 -12.78 16.39
N VAL A 60 33.58 -13.39 17.39
CA VAL A 60 33.52 -12.92 18.80
C VAL A 60 33.98 -11.47 18.92
N GLY A 61 33.12 -10.63 19.50
CA GLY A 61 33.36 -9.21 19.75
C GLY A 61 33.14 -8.30 18.52
N LYS A 62 32.60 -8.82 17.43
CA LYS A 62 32.26 -8.00 16.24
C LYS A 62 30.83 -7.46 16.27
N SER A 63 29.92 -8.08 17.00
CA SER A 63 28.57 -7.55 17.20
C SER A 63 28.60 -6.32 18.11
N VAL A 64 27.73 -5.35 17.78
CA VAL A 64 27.58 -4.12 18.55
C VAL A 64 26.13 -4.03 19.05
N LEU A 65 25.99 -4.03 20.37
CA LEU A 65 24.70 -3.95 21.06
C LEU A 65 24.75 -2.89 22.15
N HIS A 66 23.81 -1.96 22.14
CA HIS A 66 23.61 -0.98 23.20
C HIS A 66 22.14 -0.79 23.50
N ILE A 67 21.66 -1.23 24.66
CA ILE A 67 20.29 -1.01 25.12
C ILE A 67 20.21 0.42 25.65
N SER A 68 19.42 1.25 24.97
CA SER A 68 19.20 2.65 25.35
C SER A 68 18.00 2.82 26.28
N ASN A 69 16.97 2.01 26.10
CA ASN A 69 15.73 2.14 26.85
C ASN A 69 15.15 0.77 27.20
N VAL A 70 14.62 0.70 28.42
CA VAL A 70 13.70 -0.35 28.85
C VAL A 70 12.34 0.32 28.98
N VAL A 71 11.41 -0.04 28.11
CA VAL A 71 10.01 0.39 28.22
C VAL A 71 9.38 -0.55 29.24
N HIS A 72 9.17 -0.05 30.46
CA HIS A 72 8.58 -0.80 31.55
C HIS A 72 7.12 -0.37 31.73
N GLY A 73 6.21 -1.28 31.60
CA GLY A 73 4.83 -1.03 31.97
C GLY A 73 4.69 -1.06 33.50
N TYR A 74 4.10 -0.03 34.07
CA TYR A 74 3.98 0.17 35.52
C TYR A 74 2.54 0.20 36.02
N LYS A 75 1.57 0.20 35.12
CA LYS A 75 0.15 0.07 35.41
C LYS A 75 -0.35 -1.17 34.71
N ASP A 76 -0.59 -2.22 35.47
CA ASP A 76 -1.17 -3.44 34.97
C ASP A 76 -0.87 -3.63 33.46
N ILE A 77 0.40 -3.93 33.19
CA ILE A 77 0.98 -3.97 31.81
C ILE A 77 0.09 -4.78 30.90
N ASP A 78 -0.43 -5.84 31.43
CA ASP A 78 -1.35 -6.72 30.75
C ASP A 78 -2.58 -5.97 30.23
N ASN A 79 -3.02 -4.91 30.92
CA ASN A 79 -4.18 -4.10 30.52
C ASN A 79 -3.77 -2.80 29.79
N ALA A 80 -2.63 -2.20 30.11
CA ALA A 80 -2.25 -0.89 29.56
C ALA A 80 -1.58 -0.96 28.18
N LEU A 81 -1.04 -2.12 27.79
CA LEU A 81 -0.34 -2.33 26.52
C LEU A 81 -1.02 -3.36 25.61
N GLY A 82 -2.25 -3.79 25.94
CA GLY A 82 -2.99 -4.74 25.10
C GLY A 82 -2.22 -6.07 24.93
N LEU A 83 -1.62 -6.58 25.97
CA LEU A 83 -0.81 -7.81 25.95
C LEU A 83 -1.63 -9.02 26.30
N LYS A 84 -2.71 -8.83 27.05
CA LYS A 84 -3.75 -9.83 27.20
C LYS A 84 -4.74 -9.71 26.06
N VAL A 85 -5.14 -10.84 25.59
CA VAL A 85 -6.33 -10.97 24.76
C VAL A 85 -7.55 -10.58 25.61
N ASN A 86 -8.53 -9.93 24.99
CA ASN A 86 -9.74 -9.41 25.61
C ASN A 86 -9.57 -8.08 26.37
N GLU A 87 -8.60 -7.26 25.97
CA GLU A 87 -8.45 -5.89 26.46
C GLU A 87 -9.42 -4.92 25.79
N SER A 88 -9.86 -5.24 24.58
CA SER A 88 -10.94 -4.52 23.90
C SER A 88 -12.30 -4.81 24.52
N GLY A 89 -13.24 -3.87 24.39
CA GLY A 89 -14.62 -4.09 24.83
C GLY A 89 -15.23 -5.31 24.17
N ALA A 90 -16.09 -6.03 24.90
CA ALA A 90 -16.69 -7.29 24.46
C ALA A 90 -17.53 -7.17 23.16
N CYS A 91 -17.92 -5.95 22.75
CA CYS A 91 -18.65 -5.72 21.52
C CYS A 91 -17.79 -5.91 20.27
N ASN A 92 -16.43 -5.86 20.38
CA ASN A 92 -15.56 -6.03 19.24
C ASN A 92 -15.61 -7.46 18.70
N MET A 93 -15.81 -7.60 17.39
CA MET A 93 -15.94 -8.89 16.69
C MET A 93 -14.59 -9.39 16.24
N ASP A 94 -14.23 -10.63 16.54
CA ASP A 94 -13.02 -11.27 16.02
C ASP A 94 -13.10 -11.44 14.50
N VAL A 95 -11.99 -11.20 13.80
CA VAL A 95 -11.92 -11.34 12.33
C VAL A 95 -12.22 -12.75 11.83
N ILE A 96 -12.03 -13.79 12.66
CA ILE A 96 -12.30 -15.20 12.32
C ILE A 96 -13.81 -15.54 12.32
N CYS A 97 -14.66 -14.64 12.84
CA CYS A 97 -16.11 -14.85 12.83
C CYS A 97 -16.65 -14.88 11.40
N SER A 98 -17.86 -15.44 11.21
CA SER A 98 -18.45 -15.64 9.86
C SER A 98 -18.53 -14.38 9.03
N ASP A 99 -18.75 -13.23 9.66
CA ASP A 99 -18.83 -11.92 9.02
C ASP A 99 -17.47 -11.45 8.48
N GLY A 100 -16.36 -11.93 9.05
CA GLY A 100 -15.00 -11.64 8.59
C GLY A 100 -14.57 -12.47 7.39
N LEU A 101 -15.21 -13.62 7.10
CA LEU A 101 -14.79 -14.52 6.02
C LEU A 101 -14.66 -13.85 4.63
N PRO A 102 -15.57 -12.95 4.22
CA PRO A 102 -15.41 -12.24 2.95
C PRO A 102 -14.17 -11.35 2.89
N TRP A 103 -13.58 -11.00 4.04
CA TRP A 103 -12.46 -10.07 4.21
C TRP A 103 -11.11 -10.76 4.50
N GLU A 104 -10.99 -12.06 4.19
CA GLU A 104 -9.79 -12.86 4.51
C GLU A 104 -8.49 -12.23 3.98
N ASN A 105 -8.51 -11.67 2.79
CA ASN A 105 -7.34 -11.01 2.21
C ASN A 105 -6.98 -9.73 2.96
N GLU A 106 -7.95 -8.85 3.19
CA GLU A 106 -7.76 -7.57 3.88
C GLU A 106 -7.29 -7.80 5.32
N ILE A 107 -7.80 -8.83 5.99
CA ILE A 107 -7.37 -9.25 7.34
C ILE A 107 -5.86 -9.53 7.36
N LYS A 108 -5.31 -10.20 6.34
CA LYS A 108 -3.88 -10.52 6.22
C LYS A 108 -3.00 -9.29 5.96
N SER A 109 -3.56 -8.15 5.61
CA SER A 109 -2.83 -6.90 5.39
C SER A 109 -2.63 -6.06 6.65
N VAL A 110 -3.43 -6.29 7.71
CA VAL A 110 -3.47 -5.44 8.89
C VAL A 110 -2.48 -5.89 9.95
N VAL A 111 -1.77 -4.91 10.52
CA VAL A 111 -0.74 -5.12 11.53
C VAL A 111 -1.01 -4.28 12.78
N ARG A 112 -0.70 -4.84 13.95
CA ARG A 112 -0.59 -4.08 15.20
C ARG A 112 0.75 -3.36 15.23
N ILE A 113 0.74 -2.07 15.54
CA ILE A 113 1.94 -1.24 15.70
C ILE A 113 2.16 -0.94 17.17
N LEU A 114 3.36 -1.26 17.68
CA LEU A 114 3.83 -0.84 19.00
C LEU A 114 5.04 0.08 18.80
N SER A 115 4.93 1.35 19.17
CA SER A 115 5.97 2.34 19.01
C SER A 115 6.12 3.17 20.30
N GLY A 116 7.23 3.04 21.02
CA GLY A 116 7.52 3.83 22.21
C GLY A 116 6.48 3.74 23.33
N GLY A 117 5.72 2.63 23.40
CA GLY A 117 4.62 2.44 24.35
C GLY A 117 3.24 2.92 23.84
N THR A 118 3.16 3.41 22.62
CA THR A 118 1.90 3.78 21.95
C THR A 118 1.47 2.63 21.05
N LEU A 119 0.16 2.33 21.05
CA LEU A 119 -0.48 1.34 20.21
C LEU A 119 -1.20 2.02 19.05
N CYS A 120 -0.99 1.53 17.85
CA CYS A 120 -1.71 1.89 16.64
C CYS A 120 -1.95 0.66 15.76
N THR A 121 -2.73 0.85 14.73
CA THR A 121 -2.97 -0.12 13.65
C THR A 121 -2.36 0.40 12.36
N GLY A 122 -1.89 -0.49 11.51
CA GLY A 122 -1.43 -0.16 10.17
C GLY A 122 -1.89 -1.20 9.15
N THR A 123 -1.79 -0.86 7.88
CA THR A 123 -2.20 -1.72 6.78
C THR A 123 -1.10 -1.78 5.73
N LEU A 124 -0.65 -2.99 5.39
CA LEU A 124 0.28 -3.24 4.30
C LEU A 124 -0.42 -2.91 2.98
N VAL A 125 0.11 -1.93 2.23
CA VAL A 125 -0.56 -1.36 1.05
C VAL A 125 0.23 -1.60 -0.22
N ASN A 126 -0.48 -1.91 -1.32
CA ASN A 126 0.09 -2.14 -2.64
C ASN A 126 0.47 -0.84 -3.34
N ASN A 127 1.45 -0.90 -4.22
CA ASN A 127 1.84 0.17 -5.14
C ASN A 127 1.71 -0.28 -6.61
N THR A 128 1.66 0.68 -7.56
CA THR A 128 1.44 0.38 -8.98
C THR A 128 2.58 -0.41 -9.64
N ALA A 129 3.78 -0.42 -9.05
CA ALA A 129 4.87 -1.27 -9.49
C ALA A 129 4.66 -2.75 -9.11
N GLN A 130 3.82 -3.03 -8.11
CA GLN A 130 3.57 -4.37 -7.55
C GLN A 130 4.87 -5.13 -7.21
N ASP A 131 5.85 -4.38 -6.68
CA ASP A 131 7.22 -4.85 -6.43
C ASP A 131 7.44 -5.45 -5.05
N GLY A 132 6.37 -5.49 -4.22
CA GLY A 132 6.44 -5.99 -2.85
C GLY A 132 7.13 -5.04 -1.87
N THR A 133 7.34 -3.77 -2.24
CA THR A 133 7.81 -2.76 -1.29
C THR A 133 6.87 -2.71 -0.08
N PRO A 134 7.36 -2.95 1.15
CA PRO A 134 6.51 -3.20 2.30
C PRO A 134 6.05 -1.89 2.95
N TYR A 135 5.22 -1.14 2.25
CA TYR A 135 4.63 0.09 2.78
C TYR A 135 3.51 -0.22 3.77
N ILE A 136 3.59 0.40 4.95
CA ILE A 136 2.51 0.41 5.94
C ILE A 136 1.84 1.79 5.95
N LEU A 137 0.57 1.81 5.63
CA LEU A 137 -0.31 2.97 5.81
C LEU A 137 -0.83 2.99 7.25
N THR A 138 -0.74 4.15 7.90
CA THR A 138 -1.23 4.38 9.27
C THR A 138 -1.65 5.85 9.42
N ALA A 139 -1.93 6.32 10.65
CA ALA A 139 -2.24 7.71 10.92
C ALA A 139 -0.98 8.58 11.14
N GLU A 140 -1.08 9.89 10.89
CA GLU A 140 -0.01 10.84 11.20
C GLU A 140 0.17 10.98 12.71
N HIS A 141 -0.92 11.03 13.48
CA HIS A 141 -0.86 11.13 14.94
C HIS A 141 -0.28 9.87 15.63
N CYS A 142 -0.10 8.74 14.90
CA CYS A 142 0.70 7.59 15.34
C CYS A 142 2.21 7.84 15.29
N ASN A 143 2.63 9.04 14.85
CA ASN A 143 4.00 9.50 14.80
C ASN A 143 4.93 8.66 13.92
N PRO A 144 4.63 8.51 12.63
CA PRO A 144 5.38 7.64 11.71
C PRO A 144 6.86 8.02 11.59
N GLN A 145 7.23 9.28 11.85
CA GLN A 145 8.63 9.75 11.82
C GLN A 145 9.50 9.09 12.91
N ASN A 146 8.90 8.58 13.98
CA ASN A 146 9.60 7.96 15.10
C ASN A 146 9.41 6.44 15.17
N MET A 147 8.96 5.79 14.07
CA MET A 147 8.75 4.34 14.01
C MET A 147 10.00 3.52 13.63
N GLY A 148 11.19 4.12 13.68
CA GLY A 148 12.43 3.40 13.36
C GLY A 148 12.71 2.20 14.26
N ASN A 149 12.16 2.17 15.47
CA ASN A 149 12.23 1.06 16.42
C ASN A 149 10.86 0.46 16.76
N ALA A 150 9.82 0.76 15.98
CA ALA A 150 8.51 0.19 16.18
C ALA A 150 8.49 -1.32 15.89
N VAL A 151 7.54 -2.02 16.48
CA VAL A 151 7.27 -3.44 16.25
C VAL A 151 5.96 -3.54 15.50
N PHE A 152 6.01 -4.14 14.31
CA PHE A 152 4.85 -4.42 13.46
C PHE A 152 4.51 -5.91 13.58
N ARG A 153 3.39 -6.23 14.23
CA ARG A 153 2.96 -7.60 14.45
C ARG A 153 1.88 -7.99 13.47
N PHE A 154 2.17 -9.01 12.67
CA PHE A 154 1.28 -9.64 11.70
C PHE A 154 0.50 -10.78 12.34
N ASN A 155 -0.66 -11.12 11.75
CA ASN A 155 -1.46 -12.29 12.10
C ASN A 155 -1.72 -12.45 13.61
N TYR A 156 -1.93 -11.33 14.29
CA TYR A 156 -2.32 -11.33 15.69
C TYR A 156 -3.84 -11.46 15.79
N ASP A 157 -4.33 -12.62 15.44
CA ASP A 157 -5.75 -12.95 15.28
C ASP A 157 -6.17 -14.02 16.29
N SER A 158 -7.40 -13.92 16.83
CA SER A 158 -7.96 -15.00 17.65
C SER A 158 -8.17 -16.25 16.80
N PRO A 159 -7.77 -17.44 17.26
CA PRO A 159 -8.06 -18.69 16.56
C PRO A 159 -9.53 -19.13 16.69
N ILE A 160 -10.30 -18.45 17.51
CA ILE A 160 -11.75 -18.71 17.71
C ILE A 160 -12.55 -17.43 17.54
N CYS A 161 -13.81 -17.56 17.14
CA CYS A 161 -14.76 -16.45 17.21
C CYS A 161 -15.26 -16.32 18.65
N GLY A 162 -14.80 -15.28 19.34
CA GLY A 162 -15.26 -14.93 20.69
C GLY A 162 -16.70 -14.41 20.69
N SER A 163 -17.29 -14.40 21.86
CA SER A 163 -18.62 -13.84 22.05
C SER A 163 -18.55 -12.32 22.22
N GLN A 164 -19.33 -11.58 21.45
CA GLN A 164 -19.50 -10.14 21.63
C GLN A 164 -20.22 -9.72 22.93
N ALA A 165 -20.72 -10.70 23.70
CA ALA A 165 -21.32 -10.46 25.02
C ALA A 165 -20.32 -10.62 26.16
N VAL A 166 -19.28 -11.42 25.95
CA VAL A 166 -18.21 -11.71 26.93
C VAL A 166 -16.89 -11.77 26.19
N ALA A 167 -15.94 -10.90 26.53
CA ALA A 167 -14.62 -10.95 25.97
C ALA A 167 -13.94 -12.30 26.29
N ASN A 168 -13.83 -13.18 25.30
CA ASN A 168 -13.28 -14.53 25.43
C ASN A 168 -12.49 -14.98 24.20
N SER A 169 -11.96 -14.02 23.42
CA SER A 169 -10.97 -14.30 22.36
C SER A 169 -9.74 -14.97 22.93
N GLN A 170 -8.97 -15.66 22.08
CA GLN A 170 -7.74 -16.35 22.46
C GLN A 170 -6.52 -15.76 21.72
N ALA A 171 -5.36 -15.80 22.35
CA ALA A 171 -4.12 -15.47 21.66
C ALA A 171 -3.77 -16.55 20.61
N PRO A 172 -3.22 -16.14 19.44
CA PRO A 172 -2.70 -17.10 18.49
C PRO A 172 -1.53 -17.90 19.12
N SER A 173 -1.43 -19.18 18.75
CA SER A 173 -0.32 -20.04 19.18
C SER A 173 0.92 -19.80 18.32
N GLY A 174 2.08 -20.10 18.88
CA GLY A 174 3.37 -20.03 18.17
C GLY A 174 4.13 -18.71 18.40
N SER A 175 5.28 -18.60 17.74
CA SER A 175 6.13 -17.40 17.86
C SER A 175 5.46 -16.20 17.18
N PRO A 176 5.56 -15.00 17.77
CA PRO A 176 5.05 -13.79 17.17
C PRO A 176 5.64 -13.54 15.78
N GLN A 177 4.78 -13.22 14.81
CA GLN A 177 5.19 -12.83 13.46
C GLN A 177 5.41 -11.31 13.44
N THR A 178 6.64 -10.86 13.66
CA THR A 178 6.97 -9.44 13.78
C THR A 178 8.04 -9.00 12.80
N ILE A 179 7.93 -7.73 12.39
CA ILE A 179 9.02 -6.99 11.73
C ILE A 179 9.34 -5.79 12.61
N ASN A 180 10.63 -5.55 12.78
CA ASN A 180 11.13 -4.51 13.67
C ASN A 180 11.67 -3.34 12.87
N GLY A 181 11.14 -2.15 13.17
CA GLY A 181 11.57 -0.89 12.62
C GLY A 181 11.07 -0.63 11.19
N SER A 182 11.07 0.64 10.88
CA SER A 182 10.68 1.16 9.58
C SER A 182 11.41 2.46 9.26
N SER A 183 11.37 2.85 7.99
CA SER A 183 11.81 4.17 7.53
C SER A 183 10.59 5.04 7.26
N PHE A 184 10.63 6.29 7.71
CA PHE A 184 9.60 7.28 7.39
C PHE A 184 9.58 7.58 5.90
N ILE A 185 8.40 7.60 5.30
CA ILE A 185 8.19 7.89 3.88
C ILE A 185 7.39 9.19 3.68
N ALA A 186 6.17 9.25 4.21
CA ALA A 186 5.32 10.42 4.03
C ALA A 186 4.30 10.53 5.17
N SER A 187 3.89 11.77 5.49
CA SER A 187 2.73 12.03 6.35
C SER A 187 2.16 13.41 6.12
N LYS A 188 0.90 13.62 6.46
CA LYS A 188 0.30 14.94 6.52
C LYS A 188 -0.90 14.98 7.46
N GLN A 189 -0.95 16.02 8.29
CA GLN A 189 -2.00 16.25 9.27
C GLN A 189 -3.37 16.54 8.64
N ASP A 190 -3.41 17.11 7.42
CA ASP A 190 -4.67 17.51 6.76
C ASP A 190 -5.67 16.36 6.64
N SER A 191 -5.22 15.16 6.34
CA SER A 191 -6.00 13.92 6.28
C SER A 191 -5.45 12.84 7.22
N ASP A 192 -4.59 13.23 8.15
CA ASP A 192 -4.03 12.39 9.21
C ASP A 192 -3.44 11.06 8.69
N PHE A 193 -2.76 11.07 7.57
CA PHE A 193 -2.11 9.87 7.06
C PHE A 193 -0.62 9.82 7.41
N GLY A 194 -0.13 8.61 7.64
CA GLY A 194 1.28 8.27 7.74
C GLY A 194 1.62 7.08 6.85
N LEU A 195 2.76 7.12 6.19
CA LEU A 195 3.30 6.03 5.38
C LEU A 195 4.72 5.76 5.84
N VAL A 196 5.02 4.51 6.14
CA VAL A 196 6.36 4.02 6.46
C VAL A 196 6.70 2.82 5.60
N GLU A 197 7.97 2.57 5.37
CA GLU A 197 8.49 1.36 4.73
C GLU A 197 9.16 0.49 5.79
N LEU A 198 8.72 -0.75 5.92
CA LEU A 198 9.32 -1.70 6.87
C LEU A 198 10.79 -1.96 6.51
N ASN A 199 11.62 -2.20 7.51
CA ASN A 199 13.05 -2.48 7.32
C ASN A 199 13.33 -3.80 6.56
N SER A 200 12.32 -4.68 6.47
CA SER A 200 12.40 -5.91 5.68
C SER A 200 11.03 -6.28 5.09
N VAL A 201 11.05 -6.97 3.98
CA VAL A 201 9.84 -7.55 3.37
C VAL A 201 9.32 -8.66 4.29
N PRO A 202 7.99 -8.74 4.54
CA PRO A 202 7.42 -9.83 5.30
C PRO A 202 7.78 -11.19 4.69
N PRO A 203 8.27 -12.16 5.50
CA PRO A 203 8.52 -13.50 5.01
C PRO A 203 7.26 -14.11 4.38
N ILE A 204 7.43 -14.92 3.35
CA ILE A 204 6.31 -15.62 2.67
C ILE A 204 5.47 -16.44 3.65
N SER A 205 6.11 -17.00 4.69
CA SER A 205 5.43 -17.75 5.75
C SER A 205 4.44 -16.94 6.58
N TYR A 206 4.48 -15.59 6.48
CA TYR A 206 3.48 -14.73 7.12
C TYR A 206 2.18 -14.66 6.33
N ASP A 207 2.15 -15.16 5.10
CA ASP A 207 0.98 -15.20 4.21
C ASP A 207 0.24 -13.84 4.15
N VAL A 208 1.02 -12.77 3.95
CA VAL A 208 0.48 -11.40 3.94
C VAL A 208 -0.22 -11.05 2.65
N PHE A 209 -1.11 -10.08 2.72
CA PHE A 209 -1.75 -9.45 1.58
C PHE A 209 -1.37 -7.96 1.53
N TYR A 210 -1.04 -7.46 0.36
CA TYR A 210 -0.86 -6.03 0.09
C TYR A 210 -2.20 -5.45 -0.35
N ALA A 211 -2.84 -4.67 0.50
CA ALA A 211 -4.19 -4.16 0.25
C ALA A 211 -4.27 -3.20 -0.94
N GLY A 212 -5.35 -3.32 -1.69
CA GLY A 212 -5.68 -2.41 -2.76
C GLY A 212 -6.24 -1.08 -2.26
N TRP A 213 -6.29 -0.08 -3.13
CA TRP A 213 -6.76 1.26 -2.77
C TRP A 213 -7.54 1.93 -3.90
N ARG A 214 -8.38 2.93 -3.54
CA ARG A 214 -9.12 3.80 -4.46
C ARG A 214 -8.97 5.26 -4.05
N ASN A 215 -8.55 6.13 -4.99
CA ASN A 215 -8.27 7.55 -4.72
C ASN A 215 -9.29 8.52 -5.32
N THR A 216 -10.43 8.05 -5.79
CA THR A 216 -11.44 8.90 -6.45
C THR A 216 -12.20 9.82 -5.49
N GLY A 217 -12.24 9.52 -4.20
CA GLY A 217 -13.08 10.23 -3.22
C GLY A 217 -14.58 10.03 -3.44
N ALA A 218 -14.98 8.99 -4.16
CA ALA A 218 -16.37 8.59 -4.30
C ALA A 218 -16.92 8.08 -2.96
N VAL A 219 -18.16 8.40 -2.66
CA VAL A 219 -18.84 7.94 -1.43
C VAL A 219 -19.07 6.43 -1.54
N SER A 220 -18.62 5.71 -0.51
CA SER A 220 -18.88 4.27 -0.37
C SER A 220 -20.27 4.03 0.18
N SER A 221 -20.93 2.99 -0.31
CA SER A 221 -22.29 2.61 0.14
C SER A 221 -22.29 1.89 1.48
N THR A 222 -21.20 1.21 1.79
CA THR A 222 -20.92 0.52 3.05
C THR A 222 -19.44 0.59 3.31
N ALA A 223 -19.00 0.38 4.54
CA ALA A 223 -17.58 0.35 4.85
C ALA A 223 -17.23 -0.69 5.92
N VAL A 224 -15.96 -1.10 5.92
CA VAL A 224 -15.42 -2.04 6.89
C VAL A 224 -14.10 -1.52 7.44
N CYS A 225 -13.89 -1.68 8.74
CA CYS A 225 -12.63 -1.42 9.42
C CYS A 225 -12.08 -2.70 10.03
N ILE A 226 -10.80 -2.98 9.82
CA ILE A 226 -10.07 -4.07 10.46
C ILE A 226 -8.95 -3.46 11.28
N HIS A 227 -8.91 -3.75 12.58
CA HIS A 227 -8.12 -2.97 13.53
C HIS A 227 -7.69 -3.77 14.77
N HIS A 228 -6.84 -3.17 15.60
CA HIS A 228 -6.38 -3.70 16.89
C HIS A 228 -6.82 -2.77 18.05
N PRO A 229 -8.11 -2.83 18.44
CA PRO A 229 -8.63 -1.99 19.52
C PRO A 229 -7.95 -2.37 20.83
N SER A 230 -7.54 -1.39 21.61
CA SER A 230 -6.75 -1.56 22.85
C SER A 230 -5.49 -2.42 22.68
N GLY A 231 -4.99 -2.58 21.44
CA GLY A 231 -3.88 -3.47 21.09
C GLY A 231 -4.22 -4.97 21.15
N ASP A 232 -5.48 -5.33 21.32
CA ASP A 232 -6.01 -6.69 21.35
C ASP A 232 -5.82 -7.43 20.01
N VAL A 233 -6.16 -8.71 19.98
CA VAL A 233 -6.26 -9.48 18.73
C VAL A 233 -7.13 -8.74 17.73
N LYS A 234 -6.83 -8.95 16.45
CA LYS A 234 -7.47 -8.24 15.35
C LYS A 234 -8.98 -8.38 15.37
N LYS A 235 -9.66 -7.25 15.18
CA LYS A 235 -11.12 -7.13 15.17
C LYS A 235 -11.59 -6.55 13.84
N ILE A 236 -12.89 -6.71 13.59
CA ILE A 236 -13.55 -6.19 12.40
C ILE A 236 -14.82 -5.43 12.79
N SER A 237 -15.03 -4.27 12.17
CA SER A 237 -16.20 -3.40 12.40
C SER A 237 -16.85 -3.06 11.08
N PHE A 238 -18.18 -2.93 11.08
CA PHE A 238 -19.00 -2.77 9.90
C PHE A 238 -19.83 -1.49 9.97
N ASP A 239 -19.85 -0.77 8.85
CA ASP A 239 -20.77 0.34 8.54
C ASP A 239 -21.60 -0.11 7.33
N ASP A 240 -22.85 -0.44 7.58
CA ASP A 240 -23.79 -0.92 6.56
C ASP A 240 -24.54 0.27 5.86
N ASP A 241 -24.21 1.51 6.23
CA ASP A 241 -24.74 2.75 5.67
C ASP A 241 -23.70 3.51 4.80
N PRO A 242 -24.14 4.45 3.92
CA PRO A 242 -23.21 5.24 3.12
C PRO A 242 -22.39 6.22 3.96
N LEU A 243 -21.07 6.24 3.72
CA LEU A 243 -20.15 7.18 4.36
C LEU A 243 -20.60 8.63 4.15
N GLN A 244 -20.41 9.46 5.17
CA GLN A 244 -20.69 10.89 5.11
C GLN A 244 -19.42 11.71 4.90
N ASN A 245 -19.58 12.89 4.27
CA ASN A 245 -18.51 13.84 4.15
C ASN A 245 -18.36 14.67 5.43
N SER A 246 -17.16 14.77 5.95
CA SER A 246 -16.87 15.54 7.16
C SER A 246 -15.60 16.37 7.04
N SER A 247 -15.35 17.23 8.02
CA SER A 247 -14.23 18.18 8.04
C SER A 247 -13.59 18.19 9.41
N GLN A 248 -12.27 18.02 9.46
CA GLN A 248 -11.47 18.07 10.69
C GLN A 248 -10.21 18.94 10.49
N ASN A 249 -9.60 19.34 11.58
CA ASN A 249 -8.34 20.12 11.58
C ASN A 249 -8.41 21.43 10.77
N GLY A 250 -9.60 22.01 10.58
CA GLY A 250 -9.78 23.23 9.80
C GLY A 250 -9.69 23.04 8.27
N VAL A 251 -9.68 21.80 7.81
CA VAL A 251 -9.67 21.45 6.38
C VAL A 251 -11.05 20.96 5.97
N SER A 252 -11.58 21.54 4.91
CA SER A 252 -12.93 21.20 4.44
C SER A 252 -12.92 19.88 3.68
N ASN A 253 -13.93 19.04 3.94
CA ASN A 253 -14.19 17.80 3.21
C ASN A 253 -13.02 16.81 3.17
N ASN A 254 -12.21 16.79 4.20
CA ASN A 254 -10.99 15.97 4.28
C ASN A 254 -11.20 14.61 4.94
N MET A 255 -12.37 14.37 5.54
CA MET A 255 -12.68 13.15 6.28
C MET A 255 -13.91 12.44 5.71
N TRP A 256 -13.92 11.12 5.84
CA TRP A 256 -15.13 10.32 5.89
C TRP A 256 -15.62 10.26 7.33
N GLU A 257 -16.93 10.29 7.53
CA GLU A 257 -17.58 10.04 8.79
C GLU A 257 -18.37 8.74 8.69
N VAL A 258 -18.08 7.82 9.61
CA VAL A 258 -18.92 6.67 9.97
C VAL A 258 -19.83 7.17 11.09
N GLU A 259 -21.11 7.33 10.82
CA GLU A 259 -22.05 7.91 11.81
C GLU A 259 -22.27 6.95 12.99
N THR A 260 -22.39 5.67 12.71
CA THR A 260 -22.47 4.61 13.72
C THR A 260 -21.88 3.31 13.20
N TRP A 261 -21.38 2.47 14.09
CA TRP A 261 -20.98 1.11 13.75
C TRP A 261 -22.14 0.14 13.99
N GLU A 262 -22.42 -0.72 13.02
CA GLU A 262 -23.44 -1.75 13.09
C GLU A 262 -22.89 -3.07 13.67
N ARG A 263 -23.77 -4.08 13.75
CA ARG A 263 -23.47 -5.44 14.22
C ARG A 263 -22.84 -5.46 15.61
N SER A 264 -23.16 -4.43 16.44
CA SER A 264 -22.57 -4.22 17.76
C SER A 264 -21.03 -4.12 17.74
N THR A 265 -20.45 -3.59 16.66
CA THR A 265 -19.01 -3.36 16.53
C THR A 265 -18.64 -1.90 16.83
N THR A 266 -17.36 -1.59 16.95
CA THR A 266 -16.87 -0.22 17.22
C THR A 266 -15.37 -0.13 16.91
N THR A 267 -14.78 1.06 17.03
CA THR A 267 -13.34 1.24 17.21
C THR A 267 -13.00 1.68 18.63
N GLU A 268 -11.76 1.57 19.04
CA GLU A 268 -11.26 1.99 20.35
C GLU A 268 -9.85 2.57 20.23
N GLN A 269 -9.28 3.06 21.32
CA GLN A 269 -7.88 3.46 21.36
C GLN A 269 -6.99 2.30 20.89
N GLY A 270 -6.00 2.58 20.05
CA GLY A 270 -5.17 1.56 19.39
C GLY A 270 -5.64 1.20 17.98
N SER A 271 -6.92 1.45 17.65
CA SER A 271 -7.44 1.33 16.28
C SER A 271 -6.91 2.41 15.34
N SER A 272 -6.37 3.51 15.89
CA SER A 272 -5.76 4.63 15.14
C SER A 272 -4.89 4.16 14.00
N GLY A 273 -5.09 4.70 12.80
CA GLY A 273 -4.36 4.35 11.59
C GLY A 273 -4.89 3.13 10.84
N SER A 274 -5.91 2.43 11.35
CA SER A 274 -6.57 1.36 10.60
C SER A 274 -7.19 1.89 9.31
N ALA A 275 -7.11 1.08 8.24
CA ALA A 275 -7.76 1.42 6.98
C ALA A 275 -9.28 1.26 7.06
N LEU A 276 -9.98 2.07 6.28
CA LEU A 276 -11.39 1.93 5.96
C LEU A 276 -11.50 1.41 4.54
N TRP A 277 -12.15 0.27 4.36
CA TRP A 277 -12.41 -0.33 3.05
C TRP A 277 -13.84 -0.05 2.60
N ASP A 278 -14.01 0.17 1.29
CA ASP A 278 -15.32 0.25 0.66
C ASP A 278 -15.91 -1.15 0.37
N GLN A 279 -17.14 -1.17 -0.13
CA GLN A 279 -17.86 -2.40 -0.52
C GLN A 279 -17.15 -3.26 -1.58
N ASP A 280 -16.15 -2.69 -2.28
CA ASP A 280 -15.37 -3.37 -3.34
C ASP A 280 -13.98 -3.77 -2.85
N HIS A 281 -13.72 -3.72 -1.53
CA HIS A 281 -12.47 -4.10 -0.87
C HIS A 281 -11.26 -3.18 -1.17
N TYR A 282 -11.49 -1.90 -1.50
CA TYR A 282 -10.44 -0.90 -1.66
C TYR A 282 -10.33 0.01 -0.44
N ILE A 283 -9.10 0.33 -0.05
CA ILE A 283 -8.86 1.35 0.97
C ILE A 283 -9.34 2.70 0.46
N VAL A 284 -10.21 3.37 1.23
CA VAL A 284 -10.75 4.71 0.95
C VAL A 284 -10.47 5.71 2.05
N GLY A 285 -9.97 5.27 3.21
CA GLY A 285 -9.64 6.14 4.35
C GLY A 285 -8.71 5.51 5.36
N THR A 286 -8.26 6.33 6.34
CA THR A 286 -7.38 5.96 7.45
C THR A 286 -7.94 6.55 8.75
N LEU A 287 -8.11 5.76 9.81
CA LEU A 287 -8.75 6.19 11.07
C LEU A 287 -7.99 7.32 11.76
N PHE A 288 -8.62 8.49 11.81
CA PHE A 288 -8.23 9.63 12.63
C PHE A 288 -8.64 9.41 14.10
N GLY A 289 -9.88 8.97 14.32
CA GLY A 289 -10.47 8.75 15.64
C GLY A 289 -11.89 9.26 15.69
N GLY A 290 -12.49 9.17 16.85
CA GLY A 290 -13.86 9.62 17.07
C GLY A 290 -14.30 9.43 18.51
N SER A 291 -15.59 9.21 18.70
CA SER A 291 -16.20 8.99 20.01
C SER A 291 -16.96 7.66 20.09
N ALA A 292 -16.85 6.82 19.07
CA ALA A 292 -17.44 5.49 19.08
C ALA A 292 -16.86 4.65 20.22
N ALA A 293 -17.70 3.85 20.85
CA ALA A 293 -17.33 2.91 21.90
C ALA A 293 -18.42 1.84 22.07
N CYS A 294 -18.10 0.73 22.71
CA CYS A 294 -19.10 -0.27 23.05
C CYS A 294 -20.31 0.36 23.75
N GLY A 295 -21.48 0.17 23.16
CA GLY A 295 -22.75 0.60 23.74
C GLY A 295 -23.14 2.07 23.50
N ASN A 296 -22.42 2.79 22.64
CA ASN A 296 -22.84 4.09 22.11
C ASN A 296 -23.03 4.05 20.58
N PHE A 297 -23.61 5.14 20.03
CA PHE A 297 -23.86 5.32 18.59
C PHE A 297 -23.24 6.65 18.15
N LEU A 298 -21.96 6.86 18.48
CA LEU A 298 -21.24 8.08 18.14
C LEU A 298 -20.29 7.83 16.96
N SER A 299 -19.98 8.93 16.25
CA SER A 299 -19.22 8.86 15.00
C SER A 299 -17.73 8.61 15.20
N ASP A 300 -17.15 7.98 14.17
CA ASP A 300 -15.71 7.94 13.91
C ASP A 300 -15.38 8.63 12.58
N PHE A 301 -14.16 9.17 12.48
CA PHE A 301 -13.68 9.94 11.35
C PHE A 301 -12.44 9.30 10.74
N TYR A 302 -12.41 9.23 9.41
CA TYR A 302 -11.33 8.66 8.63
C TYR A 302 -10.81 9.69 7.64
N GLY A 303 -9.50 9.96 7.67
CA GLY A 303 -8.86 10.78 6.64
C GLY A 303 -9.06 10.17 5.26
N LYS A 304 -9.61 10.95 4.32
CA LYS A 304 -9.88 10.46 2.95
C LYS A 304 -8.61 10.07 2.25
N PHE A 305 -8.56 8.86 1.69
CA PHE A 305 -7.42 8.41 0.89
C PHE A 305 -7.17 9.32 -0.31
N SER A 306 -8.21 9.85 -0.94
CA SER A 306 -8.12 10.82 -2.04
C SER A 306 -7.43 12.13 -1.63
N MET A 307 -7.64 12.61 -0.40
CA MET A 307 -6.94 13.78 0.15
C MET A 307 -5.48 13.44 0.45
N SER A 308 -5.21 12.27 1.03
CA SER A 308 -3.86 11.75 1.29
C SER A 308 -3.10 11.52 -0.02
N TRP A 309 -3.79 11.12 -1.09
CA TRP A 309 -3.21 10.89 -2.41
C TRP A 309 -2.49 12.11 -2.97
N THR A 310 -3.13 13.26 -2.93
CA THR A 310 -2.56 14.55 -3.38
C THR A 310 -1.88 15.31 -2.25
N GLY A 311 -2.07 14.88 -0.98
CA GLY A 311 -1.66 15.60 0.20
C GLY A 311 -2.31 16.99 0.28
N ASN A 312 -3.57 17.14 -0.15
CA ASN A 312 -4.26 18.43 -0.25
C ASN A 312 -3.38 19.46 -1.02
N ASN A 313 -2.97 19.10 -2.24
CA ASN A 313 -2.07 19.87 -3.11
C ASN A 313 -0.67 20.13 -2.49
N ALA A 314 -0.15 19.19 -1.71
CA ALA A 314 1.18 19.30 -1.13
C ALA A 314 2.28 19.43 -2.20
N ALA A 315 3.24 20.32 -1.98
CA ALA A 315 4.33 20.57 -2.91
C ALA A 315 5.43 19.48 -2.86
N THR A 316 5.57 18.80 -1.71
CA THR A 316 6.67 17.86 -1.47
C THR A 316 6.21 16.40 -1.47
N PRO A 317 7.02 15.46 -2.01
CA PRO A 317 6.67 14.03 -2.08
C PRO A 317 6.34 13.39 -0.73
N ASN A 318 7.02 13.81 0.33
CA ASN A 318 6.83 13.26 1.68
C ASN A 318 5.56 13.75 2.39
N GLN A 319 4.67 14.44 1.68
CA GLN A 319 3.37 14.92 2.18
C GLN A 319 2.19 14.39 1.36
N ARG A 320 2.40 13.37 0.51
CA ARG A 320 1.35 12.75 -0.33
C ARG A 320 1.67 11.31 -0.64
N LEU A 321 0.64 10.50 -0.85
CA LEU A 321 0.78 9.06 -1.14
C LEU A 321 1.16 8.79 -2.60
N SER A 322 0.71 9.63 -3.54
CA SER A 322 0.82 9.36 -4.98
C SER A 322 2.26 9.11 -5.46
N ASN A 323 3.26 9.76 -4.87
CA ASN A 323 4.65 9.55 -5.25
C ASN A 323 5.19 8.15 -4.91
N TRP A 324 4.58 7.49 -3.95
CA TRP A 324 5.06 6.22 -3.40
C TRP A 324 4.19 5.05 -3.82
N LEU A 325 2.87 5.25 -3.87
CA LEU A 325 1.94 4.21 -4.25
C LEU A 325 1.64 4.19 -5.77
N ASP A 326 2.07 5.22 -6.51
CA ASP A 326 2.11 5.24 -7.98
C ASP A 326 3.49 5.65 -8.52
N PRO A 327 4.57 4.90 -8.18
CA PRO A 327 5.93 5.22 -8.62
C PRO A 327 6.09 5.15 -10.14
N THR A 328 5.23 4.41 -10.82
CA THR A 328 5.22 4.30 -12.28
C THR A 328 4.50 5.46 -12.97
N ASN A 329 3.88 6.36 -12.19
CA ASN A 329 3.05 7.47 -12.68
C ASN A 329 1.97 6.99 -13.66
N SER A 330 1.34 5.88 -13.31
CA SER A 330 0.33 5.19 -14.14
C SER A 330 -0.96 6.01 -14.29
N GLY A 331 -1.24 6.89 -13.31
CA GLY A 331 -2.49 7.65 -13.24
C GLY A 331 -3.71 6.81 -12.87
N LEU A 332 -3.51 5.58 -12.38
CA LEU A 332 -4.60 4.73 -11.92
C LEU A 332 -5.36 5.40 -10.77
N THR A 333 -6.67 5.28 -10.80
CA THR A 333 -7.56 5.77 -9.75
C THR A 333 -7.92 4.70 -8.73
N GLN A 334 -7.58 3.45 -9.02
CA GLN A 334 -7.70 2.31 -8.12
C GLN A 334 -6.68 1.24 -8.50
N LEU A 335 -6.24 0.47 -7.52
CA LEU A 335 -5.33 -0.65 -7.68
C LEU A 335 -5.80 -1.80 -6.80
N SER A 336 -5.94 -3.00 -7.37
CA SER A 336 -6.29 -4.20 -6.60
C SER A 336 -5.15 -4.60 -5.67
N GLY A 337 -5.50 -5.22 -4.56
CA GLY A 337 -4.53 -5.85 -3.69
C GLY A 337 -3.93 -7.13 -4.31
N TYR A 338 -2.85 -7.63 -3.73
CA TYR A 338 -2.24 -8.88 -4.14
C TYR A 338 -1.56 -9.62 -2.97
N SER A 339 -1.50 -10.95 -3.07
CA SER A 339 -0.71 -11.78 -2.16
C SER A 339 0.64 -12.10 -2.83
N PRO A 340 1.78 -11.83 -2.19
CA PRO A 340 3.06 -12.30 -2.66
C PRO A 340 3.17 -13.80 -2.39
N GLY A 341 2.44 -14.61 -3.15
CA GLY A 341 2.43 -16.06 -3.00
C GLY A 341 3.81 -16.67 -3.20
N THR A 342 4.04 -17.87 -2.68
CA THR A 342 5.16 -18.70 -3.11
C THR A 342 4.98 -18.96 -4.61
N PRO A 343 5.94 -18.62 -5.47
CA PRO A 343 5.81 -18.93 -6.88
C PRO A 343 5.66 -20.46 -7.03
N THR A 344 4.55 -20.88 -7.60
CA THR A 344 4.27 -22.29 -7.84
C THR A 344 5.04 -22.84 -9.05
N LEU A 345 5.54 -21.92 -9.88
CA LEU A 345 6.29 -22.21 -11.11
C LEU A 345 7.73 -21.74 -10.96
N ALA A 346 8.64 -22.48 -11.57
CA ALA A 346 10.06 -22.12 -11.54
C ALA A 346 10.36 -20.97 -12.52
N LEU A 347 9.74 -21.01 -13.71
CA LEU A 347 9.94 -20.06 -14.79
C LEU A 347 8.58 -19.43 -15.15
N ASP A 348 8.39 -18.18 -14.79
CA ASP A 348 7.16 -17.41 -15.05
C ASP A 348 7.55 -15.94 -15.20
N GLY A 349 7.74 -15.47 -16.42
CA GLY A 349 7.93 -14.07 -16.76
C GLY A 349 6.60 -13.45 -17.17
N THR A 350 6.40 -12.17 -16.92
CA THR A 350 5.20 -11.46 -17.36
C THR A 350 5.53 -10.09 -17.93
N ILE A 351 4.75 -9.63 -18.89
CA ILE A 351 4.72 -8.22 -19.30
C ILE A 351 3.62 -7.56 -18.46
N SER A 352 4.02 -6.77 -17.48
CA SER A 352 3.09 -6.17 -16.53
C SER A 352 2.53 -4.81 -17.00
N ASN A 353 3.20 -4.16 -17.94
CA ASN A 353 2.74 -2.89 -18.53
C ASN A 353 3.36 -2.64 -19.91
N VAL A 354 2.64 -1.87 -20.74
CA VAL A 354 3.16 -1.23 -21.97
C VAL A 354 2.86 0.26 -21.88
N ASN A 355 3.91 1.08 -21.91
CA ASN A 355 3.82 2.52 -21.83
C ASN A 355 4.13 3.14 -23.21
N LEU A 356 3.23 4.01 -23.66
CA LEU A 356 3.39 4.80 -24.87
C LEU A 356 3.42 6.27 -24.46
N SER A 357 4.35 7.04 -25.01
CA SER A 357 4.51 8.47 -24.69
C SER A 357 3.28 9.32 -25.06
N SER A 358 2.36 8.80 -25.86
CA SER A 358 1.09 9.42 -26.24
C SER A 358 0.09 8.33 -26.64
N GLU A 359 -1.19 8.64 -26.54
CA GLU A 359 -2.26 7.80 -27.11
C GLU A 359 -2.52 8.10 -28.60
N VAL A 360 -2.03 9.24 -29.09
CA VAL A 360 -2.14 9.65 -30.49
C VAL A 360 -0.77 10.08 -31.02
N PHE A 361 -0.34 9.47 -32.10
CA PHE A 361 0.92 9.79 -32.78
C PHE A 361 0.64 10.40 -34.17
N CYS A 362 1.46 11.37 -34.55
CA CYS A 362 1.47 11.96 -35.91
C CYS A 362 2.75 11.61 -36.68
N SER A 363 3.50 10.63 -36.18
CA SER A 363 4.76 10.15 -36.72
C SER A 363 4.64 8.67 -37.08
N ALA A 364 5.33 8.26 -38.14
CA ALA A 364 5.48 6.84 -38.44
C ALA A 364 6.33 6.08 -37.39
N TYR A 365 6.95 6.79 -36.46
CA TYR A 365 7.84 6.23 -35.45
C TYR A 365 7.18 6.32 -34.07
N VAL A 366 6.83 5.17 -33.48
CA VAL A 366 6.17 5.04 -32.17
C VAL A 366 7.16 4.54 -31.14
N PRO A 367 7.56 5.37 -30.16
CA PRO A 367 8.40 4.93 -29.04
C PRO A 367 7.66 3.94 -28.17
N VAL A 368 8.34 2.89 -27.71
CA VAL A 368 7.74 1.85 -26.88
C VAL A 368 8.59 1.61 -25.65
N GLU A 369 7.93 1.61 -24.52
CA GLU A 369 8.45 1.14 -23.25
C GLU A 369 7.52 0.06 -22.71
N PHE A 370 8.08 -0.97 -22.07
CA PHE A 370 7.31 -2.01 -21.41
C PHE A 370 8.00 -2.44 -20.12
N THR A 371 7.24 -3.07 -19.23
CA THR A 371 7.77 -3.57 -17.96
C THR A 371 7.72 -5.08 -17.94
N ILE A 372 8.90 -5.69 -17.75
CA ILE A 372 9.06 -7.13 -17.51
C ILE A 372 9.13 -7.40 -16.02
N LYS A 373 8.46 -8.47 -15.55
CA LYS A 373 8.43 -8.93 -14.15
C LYS A 373 8.71 -10.43 -14.10
N ASN A 374 9.41 -10.86 -13.04
CA ASN A 374 9.59 -12.27 -12.72
C ASN A 374 8.57 -12.73 -11.67
N ASN A 375 7.65 -13.60 -12.06
CA ASN A 375 6.70 -14.27 -11.15
C ASN A 375 7.17 -15.69 -10.77
N GLY A 376 8.26 -16.19 -11.38
CA GLY A 376 8.82 -17.51 -11.12
C GLY A 376 9.77 -17.53 -9.90
N SER A 377 9.99 -18.72 -9.33
CA SER A 377 10.92 -18.91 -8.21
C SER A 377 12.40 -18.84 -8.61
N SER A 378 12.71 -19.09 -9.89
CA SER A 378 14.06 -18.98 -10.44
C SER A 378 14.32 -17.55 -10.91
N ASN A 379 15.54 -17.05 -10.69
CA ASN A 379 15.93 -15.76 -11.25
C ASN A 379 15.72 -15.73 -12.76
N LEU A 380 15.03 -14.68 -13.23
CA LEU A 380 14.89 -14.41 -14.65
C LEU A 380 16.15 -13.70 -15.13
N THR A 381 16.91 -14.35 -16.01
CA THR A 381 18.19 -13.84 -16.52
C THR A 381 18.15 -13.46 -17.99
N SER A 382 17.16 -13.98 -18.73
CA SER A 382 16.91 -13.63 -20.12
C SER A 382 15.46 -13.86 -20.51
N ALA A 383 14.98 -13.07 -21.49
CA ALA A 383 13.66 -13.29 -22.12
C ALA A 383 13.71 -12.90 -23.60
N GLU A 384 13.12 -13.74 -24.46
CA GLU A 384 12.82 -13.38 -25.84
C GLU A 384 11.43 -12.75 -25.89
N ILE A 385 11.34 -11.51 -26.36
CA ILE A 385 10.12 -10.69 -26.34
C ILE A 385 9.76 -10.31 -27.77
N GLU A 386 8.51 -10.48 -28.14
CA GLU A 386 7.95 -10.07 -29.42
C GLU A 386 7.06 -8.86 -29.22
N ILE A 387 7.21 -7.86 -30.10
CA ILE A 387 6.35 -6.67 -30.14
C ILE A 387 5.56 -6.68 -31.46
N LEU A 388 4.25 -6.71 -31.34
CA LEU A 388 3.34 -6.79 -32.48
C LEU A 388 2.48 -5.53 -32.54
N VAL A 389 2.11 -5.12 -33.76
CA VAL A 389 1.08 -4.12 -34.01
C VAL A 389 0.04 -4.77 -34.91
N ASP A 390 -1.21 -4.76 -34.48
CA ASP A 390 -2.35 -5.42 -35.14
C ASP A 390 -2.07 -6.89 -35.50
N GLY A 391 -1.37 -7.59 -34.61
CA GLY A 391 -0.99 -8.99 -34.78
C GLY A 391 0.21 -9.22 -35.71
N VAL A 392 0.78 -8.17 -36.30
CA VAL A 392 1.97 -8.25 -37.16
C VAL A 392 3.24 -7.99 -36.34
N LEU A 393 4.17 -8.94 -36.34
CA LEU A 393 5.46 -8.81 -35.66
C LEU A 393 6.24 -7.61 -36.23
N LYS A 394 6.62 -6.69 -35.35
CA LYS A 394 7.40 -5.49 -35.67
C LYS A 394 8.83 -5.57 -35.16
N GLU A 395 9.03 -6.12 -33.97
CA GLU A 395 10.34 -6.19 -33.31
C GLU A 395 10.46 -7.48 -32.51
N GLN A 396 11.68 -8.05 -32.48
CA GLN A 396 12.08 -9.09 -31.53
C GLN A 396 13.17 -8.51 -30.63
N TYR A 397 12.89 -8.48 -29.34
CA TYR A 397 13.79 -7.92 -28.35
C TYR A 397 14.34 -9.02 -27.45
N GLN A 398 15.67 -9.10 -27.33
CA GLN A 398 16.32 -10.01 -26.40
C GLN A 398 16.64 -9.25 -25.12
N TRP A 399 15.87 -9.49 -24.07
CA TRP A 399 16.14 -8.96 -22.75
C TRP A 399 17.16 -9.83 -22.02
N THR A 400 18.11 -9.20 -21.31
CA THR A 400 19.05 -9.84 -20.39
C THR A 400 19.17 -9.02 -19.12
N GLY A 401 19.21 -9.69 -17.96
CA GLY A 401 19.27 -9.03 -16.67
C GLY A 401 19.39 -10.02 -15.51
N SER A 402 18.90 -9.64 -14.35
CA SER A 402 18.78 -10.53 -13.19
C SER A 402 17.61 -10.03 -12.33
N LEU A 403 16.45 -10.67 -12.48
CA LEU A 403 15.27 -10.37 -11.67
C LEU A 403 14.98 -11.56 -10.75
N SER A 404 15.06 -11.32 -9.45
CA SER A 404 14.56 -12.26 -8.44
C SER A 404 13.03 -12.31 -8.50
N TYR A 405 12.43 -13.23 -7.78
CA TYR A 405 10.97 -13.30 -7.63
C TYR A 405 10.37 -11.92 -7.27
N ASN A 406 9.30 -11.54 -7.95
CA ASN A 406 8.66 -10.22 -7.94
C ASN A 406 9.54 -9.04 -8.44
N GLY A 407 10.79 -9.28 -8.84
CA GLY A 407 11.63 -8.26 -9.46
C GLY A 407 11.04 -7.78 -10.79
N ILE A 408 11.13 -6.46 -11.02
CA ILE A 408 10.64 -5.78 -12.21
C ILE A 408 11.74 -4.95 -12.87
N GLN A 409 11.59 -4.73 -14.18
CA GLN A 409 12.43 -3.80 -14.92
C GLN A 409 11.65 -3.15 -16.06
N ALA A 410 11.72 -1.82 -16.14
CA ALA A 410 11.28 -1.09 -17.33
C ALA A 410 12.31 -1.23 -18.43
N VAL A 411 11.85 -1.42 -19.66
CA VAL A 411 12.65 -1.59 -20.87
C VAL A 411 12.14 -0.63 -21.93
N SER A 412 12.98 0.30 -22.34
CA SER A 412 12.71 1.19 -23.48
C SER A 412 13.41 0.65 -24.72
N LEU A 413 12.70 0.51 -25.85
CA LEU A 413 13.32 0.13 -27.10
C LEU A 413 14.29 1.22 -27.56
N ALA A 414 15.47 0.80 -28.05
CA ALA A 414 16.46 1.73 -28.57
C ALA A 414 15.97 2.47 -29.83
N ASN A 415 15.12 1.81 -30.62
CA ASN A 415 14.52 2.37 -31.83
C ASN A 415 12.99 2.39 -31.68
N SER A 416 12.37 3.44 -32.20
CA SER A 416 10.92 3.50 -32.32
C SER A 416 10.42 2.50 -33.37
N LEU A 417 9.22 1.93 -33.14
CA LEU A 417 8.59 1.03 -34.10
C LEU A 417 8.04 1.80 -35.31
N GLU A 418 8.17 1.21 -36.49
CA GLU A 418 7.62 1.77 -37.72
C GLU A 418 6.16 1.34 -37.91
N VAL A 419 5.24 2.34 -37.86
CA VAL A 419 3.80 2.18 -38.09
C VAL A 419 3.38 3.21 -39.11
N TYR A 420 3.24 2.82 -40.38
CA TYR A 420 2.91 3.70 -41.48
C TYR A 420 1.42 3.80 -41.77
N SER A 421 0.59 2.92 -41.19
CA SER A 421 -0.87 2.95 -41.38
C SER A 421 -1.51 4.01 -40.48
N SER A 422 -2.56 4.65 -41.00
CA SER A 422 -3.37 5.59 -40.24
C SER A 422 -4.56 4.90 -39.61
N GLY A 423 -4.95 5.34 -38.41
CA GLY A 423 -6.11 4.85 -37.66
C GLY A 423 -5.77 4.31 -36.29
N ASN A 424 -6.69 3.54 -35.74
CA ASN A 424 -6.51 2.89 -34.45
C ASN A 424 -5.74 1.60 -34.61
N HIS A 425 -4.78 1.39 -33.69
CA HIS A 425 -3.91 0.24 -33.65
C HIS A 425 -3.93 -0.39 -32.28
N ASN A 426 -3.62 -1.68 -32.21
CA ASN A 426 -3.39 -2.41 -30.99
C ASN A 426 -1.93 -2.91 -30.96
N MET A 427 -1.17 -2.44 -29.97
CA MET A 427 0.17 -2.95 -29.68
C MET A 427 0.07 -4.09 -28.69
N GLU A 428 0.73 -5.20 -28.98
CA GLU A 428 0.91 -6.33 -28.07
C GLU A 428 2.40 -6.54 -27.84
N VAL A 429 2.82 -6.57 -26.58
CA VAL A 429 4.16 -7.01 -26.16
C VAL A 429 3.99 -8.34 -25.46
N ARG A 430 4.73 -9.37 -25.93
CA ARG A 430 4.60 -10.70 -25.35
C ARG A 430 5.94 -11.41 -25.18
N ILE A 431 6.07 -12.18 -24.10
CA ILE A 431 7.19 -13.08 -23.86
C ILE A 431 6.97 -14.35 -24.67
N LYS A 432 8.02 -14.75 -25.40
CA LYS A 432 8.07 -16.01 -26.15
C LYS A 432 8.82 -17.10 -25.40
N SER A 433 9.89 -16.72 -24.70
CA SER A 433 10.68 -17.63 -23.87
C SER A 433 11.36 -16.90 -22.73
N VAL A 434 11.64 -17.61 -21.64
CA VAL A 434 12.35 -17.13 -20.44
C VAL A 434 13.52 -18.06 -20.15
N ASN A 435 14.70 -17.51 -19.84
CA ASN A 435 15.92 -18.29 -19.57
C ASN A 435 16.20 -19.37 -20.65
N ASN A 436 15.92 -19.06 -21.93
CA ASN A 436 16.01 -19.97 -23.09
C ASN A 436 15.11 -21.23 -22.96
N GLN A 437 14.03 -21.17 -22.19
CA GLN A 437 13.05 -22.22 -22.01
C GLN A 437 11.65 -21.68 -22.22
N GLN A 438 10.68 -22.59 -22.34
CA GLN A 438 9.29 -22.17 -22.39
C GLN A 438 8.86 -21.62 -21.02
N ASP A 439 8.15 -20.50 -21.04
CA ASP A 439 7.46 -19.98 -19.88
C ASP A 439 6.37 -20.96 -19.43
N GLN A 440 6.30 -21.21 -18.12
CA GLN A 440 5.38 -22.18 -17.53
C GLN A 440 3.96 -21.63 -17.34
N ASN A 441 3.76 -20.29 -17.50
CA ASN A 441 2.47 -19.62 -17.41
C ASN A 441 2.23 -18.69 -18.59
N ASN A 442 1.84 -19.23 -19.73
CA ASN A 442 1.59 -18.44 -20.93
C ASN A 442 0.40 -17.47 -20.83
N ALA A 443 -0.41 -17.54 -19.77
CA ALA A 443 -1.62 -16.70 -19.63
C ALA A 443 -1.31 -15.25 -19.26
N ASN A 444 -0.12 -14.97 -18.70
CA ASN A 444 0.32 -13.64 -18.28
C ASN A 444 1.47 -13.07 -19.12
N ASN A 445 1.85 -13.77 -20.21
CA ASN A 445 3.02 -13.43 -21.02
C ASN A 445 2.82 -12.20 -21.90
N SER A 446 1.59 -11.70 -22.07
CA SER A 446 1.34 -10.57 -22.97
C SER A 446 0.56 -9.45 -22.31
N TYR A 447 0.84 -8.23 -22.78
CA TYR A 447 0.09 -7.02 -22.46
C TYR A 447 -0.22 -6.27 -23.74
N SER A 448 -1.46 -5.75 -23.86
CA SER A 448 -1.91 -5.00 -25.02
C SER A 448 -2.26 -3.56 -24.68
N LYS A 449 -1.91 -2.63 -25.56
CA LYS A 449 -2.21 -1.20 -25.45
C LYS A 449 -2.72 -0.67 -26.78
N SER A 450 -3.87 -0.01 -26.77
CA SER A 450 -4.40 0.66 -27.95
C SER A 450 -3.80 2.06 -28.11
N PHE A 451 -3.63 2.48 -29.36
CA PHE A 451 -3.20 3.83 -29.72
C PHE A 451 -3.74 4.21 -31.12
N SER A 452 -3.72 5.50 -31.43
CA SER A 452 -4.05 6.00 -32.76
C SER A 452 -2.80 6.56 -33.43
N ASN A 453 -2.61 6.28 -34.72
CA ASN A 453 -1.50 6.82 -35.47
C ASN A 453 -1.95 7.46 -36.79
N TYR A 454 -1.41 8.64 -37.09
CA TYR A 454 -1.69 9.41 -38.33
C TYR A 454 -0.39 9.94 -38.90
N PRO A 455 0.45 9.06 -39.52
CA PRO A 455 1.78 9.43 -40.03
C PRO A 455 1.70 10.54 -41.07
N GLY A 456 2.55 11.55 -40.93
CA GLY A 456 2.56 12.70 -41.84
C GLY A 456 1.53 13.78 -41.52
N SER A 457 0.70 13.60 -40.52
CA SER A 457 -0.17 14.66 -40.00
C SER A 457 0.56 15.52 -38.94
N SER A 458 -0.04 16.64 -38.57
CA SER A 458 0.47 17.53 -37.52
C SER A 458 -0.54 17.62 -36.38
N LYS A 459 -0.06 17.59 -35.14
CA LYS A 459 -0.89 17.84 -33.98
C LYS A 459 -1.08 19.34 -33.80
N LEU A 460 -2.32 19.81 -33.80
CA LEU A 460 -2.68 21.15 -33.43
C LEU A 460 -3.04 21.16 -31.94
N ASN A 461 -2.35 21.96 -31.13
CA ASN A 461 -2.73 22.27 -29.77
C ASN A 461 -3.32 23.68 -29.75
N LEU A 462 -4.60 23.80 -29.41
CA LEU A 462 -5.27 25.08 -29.22
C LEU A 462 -5.39 25.35 -27.71
N ASN A 463 -4.69 26.37 -27.22
CA ASN A 463 -4.85 26.88 -25.87
C ASN A 463 -5.77 28.10 -25.93
N LEU A 464 -6.88 28.05 -25.20
CA LEU A 464 -7.82 29.15 -25.09
C LEU A 464 -7.78 29.68 -23.66
N ASP A 465 -7.37 30.93 -23.53
CA ASP A 465 -7.55 31.70 -22.28
C ASP A 465 -8.88 32.43 -22.38
N LEU A 466 -9.85 31.97 -21.58
CA LEU A 466 -11.19 32.53 -21.56
C LEU A 466 -11.26 33.67 -20.53
N ASP A 467 -11.94 34.73 -20.86
CA ASP A 467 -12.33 35.76 -19.90
C ASP A 467 -13.54 35.34 -19.06
N CYS A 468 -14.16 36.28 -18.34
CA CYS A 468 -15.32 35.99 -17.47
C CYS A 468 -16.59 35.61 -18.27
N TRP A 469 -16.62 35.79 -19.57
CA TRP A 469 -17.77 35.61 -20.45
C TRP A 469 -17.56 34.45 -21.42
N GLY A 470 -17.23 33.29 -20.88
CA GLY A 470 -16.97 32.09 -21.69
C GLY A 470 -18.15 31.69 -22.60
N SER A 471 -19.38 31.98 -22.19
CA SER A 471 -20.59 31.66 -22.98
C SER A 471 -20.67 32.41 -24.33
N GLU A 472 -20.01 33.55 -24.49
CA GLU A 472 -19.98 34.33 -25.73
C GLU A 472 -18.95 33.84 -26.74
N ILE A 473 -18.11 32.86 -26.36
CA ILE A 473 -17.00 32.39 -27.19
C ILE A 473 -17.44 31.25 -28.05
N SER A 474 -17.22 31.42 -29.36
CA SER A 474 -17.33 30.34 -30.38
C SER A 474 -16.10 30.37 -31.28
N TRP A 475 -15.71 29.21 -31.78
CA TRP A 475 -14.61 29.10 -32.72
C TRP A 475 -14.79 27.90 -33.64
N GLN A 476 -14.12 27.94 -34.79
CA GLN A 476 -14.09 26.82 -35.72
C GLN A 476 -12.69 26.65 -36.34
N ILE A 477 -12.38 25.43 -36.72
CA ILE A 477 -11.22 25.09 -37.53
C ILE A 477 -11.75 24.73 -38.90
N THR A 478 -11.20 25.33 -39.97
CA THR A 478 -11.54 25.05 -41.35
C THR A 478 -10.31 24.53 -42.10
N ASP A 479 -10.55 23.73 -43.15
CA ASP A 479 -9.50 23.36 -44.11
C ASP A 479 -9.23 24.51 -45.10
N ASP A 480 -8.29 24.29 -46.03
CA ASP A 480 -7.90 25.26 -47.06
C ASP A 480 -9.04 25.59 -48.04
N ASN A 481 -10.10 24.82 -48.05
CA ASN A 481 -11.31 25.03 -48.85
C ASN A 481 -12.45 25.70 -48.06
N ASN A 482 -12.18 26.17 -46.86
CA ASN A 482 -13.12 26.70 -45.87
C ASN A 482 -14.22 25.69 -45.43
N ALA A 483 -14.00 24.39 -45.58
CA ALA A 483 -14.86 23.40 -44.97
C ALA A 483 -14.55 23.30 -43.45
N VAL A 484 -15.61 23.35 -42.65
CA VAL A 484 -15.47 23.26 -41.20
C VAL A 484 -15.07 21.85 -40.81
N ILE A 485 -13.86 21.70 -40.20
CA ILE A 485 -13.34 20.42 -39.67
C ILE A 485 -13.83 20.23 -38.25
N TRP A 486 -13.83 21.29 -37.47
CA TRP A 486 -14.25 21.30 -36.06
C TRP A 486 -14.85 22.67 -35.72
N GLN A 487 -15.83 22.67 -34.83
CA GLN A 487 -16.41 23.90 -34.31
C GLN A 487 -16.89 23.73 -32.89
N VAL A 488 -16.79 24.82 -32.13
CA VAL A 488 -17.36 24.93 -30.79
C VAL A 488 -18.35 26.12 -30.84
N PRO A 489 -19.64 25.88 -30.61
CA PRO A 489 -20.65 26.92 -30.63
C PRO A 489 -20.61 27.80 -29.37
N GLU A 490 -21.23 28.95 -29.41
CA GLU A 490 -21.52 29.78 -28.23
C GLU A 490 -22.22 28.96 -27.14
N ASN A 491 -22.08 29.38 -25.90
CA ASN A 491 -22.58 28.70 -24.69
C ASN A 491 -21.98 27.31 -24.41
N THR A 492 -20.86 26.97 -25.03
CA THR A 492 -20.10 25.74 -24.70
C THR A 492 -19.29 25.90 -23.41
N TYR A 493 -18.74 27.09 -23.17
CA TYR A 493 -17.96 27.38 -21.96
C TYR A 493 -18.80 28.15 -20.95
N PRO A 494 -18.73 27.85 -19.63
CA PRO A 494 -19.49 28.57 -18.63
C PRO A 494 -18.90 29.97 -18.38
N ASP A 495 -19.77 30.93 -18.06
CA ASP A 495 -19.32 32.21 -17.50
C ASP A 495 -18.82 32.03 -16.09
N VAL A 496 -17.67 32.60 -15.80
CA VAL A 496 -17.08 32.62 -14.47
C VAL A 496 -17.25 34.02 -13.87
N GLN A 497 -18.17 34.15 -12.89
CA GLN A 497 -18.33 35.43 -12.18
C GLN A 497 -17.02 35.75 -11.43
N PRO A 498 -16.48 36.97 -11.57
CA PRO A 498 -15.33 37.38 -10.77
C PRO A 498 -15.68 37.30 -9.29
N SER A 499 -14.92 36.52 -8.53
CA SER A 499 -15.08 36.41 -7.09
C SER A 499 -14.81 37.79 -6.45
N GLY A 500 -15.86 38.53 -6.11
CA GLY A 500 -15.75 39.74 -5.31
C GLY A 500 -16.26 41.01 -5.99
N THR A 501 -17.56 41.20 -5.96
CA THR A 501 -18.19 42.55 -5.79
C THR A 501 -19.58 42.33 -5.22
N THR A 502 -19.70 42.41 -3.90
CA THR A 502 -20.86 42.99 -3.20
C THR A 502 -20.40 44.08 -2.29
#